data_98fdb1559d8fe27d7fe10b67bae922d0
#
_entry.id   98fdb1559d8fe27d7fe10b67bae922d0
#
_cell.length_a   1.000
_cell.length_b   1.000
_cell.length_c   1.000
_cell.angle_alpha   90.00
_cell.angle_beta   90.00
_cell.angle_gamma   90.00
#
_symmetry.space_group_name_H-M   'P 1'
#
loop_
_entity.id
_entity.type
_entity.pdbx_description
1 polymer ?
#
loop_
_entity_poly.entity_id
_entity_poly.type
_entity_poly.pdbx_seq_one_letter_code
_entity_poly.pdbx_strand_id
1 'polypeptide(L)'
;MNNHDIVERTFGIVAENKPLGQNNILVWAHQKTPWMQGDVQSQLQKLTVESVDASGKKIEATAVTDTAIEAQWRPVDSSWSTAPDVQRGEVVELIRYADMNTYYWRERGDGAVARRLETKRLLVSANREAGIPSPDTHYMIEISGHTGAINITTSKANGEISKYHITLNGAGGAISLGDDEGNEFYLETKEKLIRTRNSSGSMVEMSDKKIGVFCLEDLILVGKEKIIMQAENILIEATENLEVEAGKRIALTAGARFDTTAPIIALNGAIQLNGPISQETTDSNYDATLKGTVTTTVDVIAAGVSLVKHPHKGVERGNDESGAPVPTA
;
A
#
# COMPACT_ATOMS: atom_id res chain seq x y z
N MET A 1 -5.32 48.02 -43.38
CA MET A 1 -5.44 46.73 -42.68
C MET A 1 -4.30 46.71 -41.68
N ASN A 2 -4.59 46.70 -40.39
CA ASN A 2 -3.56 46.56 -39.38
C ASN A 2 -2.96 45.15 -39.49
N ASN A 3 -1.66 45.08 -39.75
CA ASN A 3 -0.93 43.80 -39.93
C ASN A 3 -0.89 42.90 -38.65
N HIS A 4 -1.52 43.35 -37.58
CA HIS A 4 -1.50 42.65 -36.29
C HIS A 4 -2.32 41.35 -36.21
N ASP A 5 -3.18 41.11 -37.19
CA ASP A 5 -4.09 39.93 -37.18
C ASP A 5 -3.63 38.78 -38.08
N ILE A 6 -2.45 38.87 -38.71
CA ILE A 6 -1.98 37.86 -39.63
C ILE A 6 -1.31 36.73 -38.82
N VAL A 7 -1.92 35.56 -38.83
CA VAL A 7 -1.31 34.34 -38.31
C VAL A 7 -0.79 33.51 -39.49
N GLU A 8 0.52 33.44 -39.63
CA GLU A 8 1.14 32.53 -40.58
C GLU A 8 1.18 31.09 -40.03
N ARG A 9 0.68 30.16 -40.81
CA ARG A 9 0.78 28.73 -40.52
C ARG A 9 1.52 28.03 -41.62
N THR A 10 2.49 27.21 -41.28
CA THR A 10 3.26 26.40 -42.20
C THR A 10 3.60 25.05 -41.55
N PHE A 11 4.17 24.16 -42.34
CA PHE A 11 4.72 22.92 -41.80
C PHE A 11 6.24 23.00 -41.75
N GLY A 12 6.80 22.31 -40.74
CA GLY A 12 8.22 22.18 -40.60
C GLY A 12 8.60 20.72 -40.26
N ILE A 13 9.83 20.38 -40.61
CA ILE A 13 10.42 19.10 -40.29
C ILE A 13 11.36 19.28 -39.11
N VAL A 14 11.21 18.48 -38.06
CA VAL A 14 12.05 18.52 -36.87
C VAL A 14 13.49 18.16 -37.25
N ALA A 15 14.44 19.06 -36.96
CA ALA A 15 15.83 18.92 -37.36
C ALA A 15 16.64 17.96 -36.47
N GLU A 16 16.29 17.89 -35.19
CA GLU A 16 16.92 16.99 -34.21
C GLU A 16 15.90 16.52 -33.18
N ASN A 17 16.19 15.41 -32.49
CA ASN A 17 15.32 14.92 -31.44
C ASN A 17 15.16 15.96 -30.34
N LYS A 18 13.92 16.25 -29.96
CA LYS A 18 13.63 17.19 -28.87
C LYS A 18 14.24 16.67 -27.55
N PRO A 19 15.04 17.47 -26.85
CA PRO A 19 15.53 17.08 -25.53
C PRO A 19 14.36 16.91 -24.52
N LEU A 20 14.45 15.90 -23.68
CA LEU A 20 13.45 15.69 -22.62
C LEU A 20 13.37 16.91 -21.70
N GLY A 21 12.13 17.29 -21.34
CA GLY A 21 11.88 18.43 -20.46
C GLY A 21 12.01 19.82 -21.08
N GLN A 22 12.38 19.92 -22.36
CA GLN A 22 12.42 21.19 -23.09
C GLN A 22 11.17 21.38 -23.94
N ASN A 23 10.82 22.65 -24.19
CA ASN A 23 9.69 23.04 -25.02
C ASN A 23 10.11 23.53 -26.41
N ASN A 24 11.37 23.80 -26.63
CA ASN A 24 11.90 24.29 -27.87
C ASN A 24 12.43 23.18 -28.76
N ILE A 25 12.25 23.31 -30.04
CA ILE A 25 12.79 22.44 -31.08
C ILE A 25 13.42 23.22 -32.19
N LEU A 26 14.34 22.60 -32.91
CA LEU A 26 14.88 23.12 -34.15
C LEU A 26 14.11 22.51 -35.33
N VAL A 27 13.60 23.36 -36.24
CA VAL A 27 12.70 22.95 -37.31
C VAL A 27 13.12 23.62 -38.63
N TRP A 28 13.13 22.84 -39.71
CA TRP A 28 13.21 23.37 -41.05
C TRP A 28 11.82 23.70 -41.56
N ALA A 29 11.60 24.98 -41.82
CA ALA A 29 10.33 25.49 -42.38
C ALA A 29 10.31 25.28 -43.90
N HIS A 30 9.93 24.14 -44.36
CA HIS A 30 9.99 23.67 -45.74
C HIS A 30 9.37 24.65 -46.76
N GLN A 31 8.27 25.31 -46.42
CA GLN A 31 7.59 26.25 -47.30
C GLN A 31 8.27 27.64 -47.36
N LYS A 32 9.12 27.95 -46.37
CA LYS A 32 9.85 29.24 -46.35
C LYS A 32 11.27 29.13 -46.91
N THR A 33 11.79 27.95 -46.99
CA THR A 33 13.10 27.64 -47.56
C THR A 33 13.02 26.57 -48.64
N PRO A 34 12.24 26.76 -49.71
CA PRO A 34 11.98 25.74 -50.72
C PRO A 34 13.21 25.25 -51.48
N TRP A 35 14.31 26.04 -51.43
CA TRP A 35 15.60 25.66 -52.01
C TRP A 35 16.36 24.58 -51.22
N MET A 36 15.91 24.29 -49.99
CA MET A 36 16.48 23.19 -49.16
C MET A 36 15.78 21.87 -49.41
N GLN A 37 15.46 21.55 -50.64
CA GLN A 37 14.90 20.23 -51.05
C GLN A 37 15.97 19.13 -51.07
N GLY A 38 16.74 19.03 -50.02
CA GLY A 38 17.70 17.96 -49.83
C GLY A 38 17.24 16.99 -48.74
N ASP A 39 17.78 15.80 -48.83
CA ASP A 39 17.58 14.78 -47.76
C ASP A 39 17.95 15.36 -46.40
N VAL A 40 17.05 15.30 -45.43
CA VAL A 40 17.22 15.81 -44.07
C VAL A 40 18.28 15.02 -43.28
N GLN A 41 19.39 14.66 -43.97
CA GLN A 41 20.45 13.85 -43.38
C GLN A 41 21.60 14.68 -42.79
N SER A 42 21.66 15.99 -43.04
CA SER A 42 22.73 16.80 -42.48
C SER A 42 22.51 16.96 -40.95
N GLN A 43 23.46 16.53 -40.18
CA GLN A 43 23.55 16.88 -38.77
C GLN A 43 23.78 18.38 -38.66
N LEU A 44 23.09 19.04 -37.74
CA LEU A 44 23.40 20.42 -37.36
C LEU A 44 24.88 20.50 -36.99
N GLN A 45 25.66 21.18 -37.83
CA GLN A 45 27.08 21.39 -37.55
C GLN A 45 27.22 22.68 -36.75
N LYS A 46 27.62 22.52 -35.50
CA LYS A 46 28.12 23.64 -34.70
C LYS A 46 29.54 23.93 -35.13
N LEU A 47 29.75 25.02 -35.86
CA LEU A 47 31.07 25.55 -36.18
C LEU A 47 31.47 26.57 -35.09
N THR A 48 32.45 26.19 -34.30
CA THR A 48 33.11 27.14 -33.39
C THR A 48 34.20 27.84 -34.13
N VAL A 49 34.06 29.13 -34.35
CA VAL A 49 35.05 29.99 -34.99
C VAL A 49 35.77 30.77 -33.90
N GLU A 50 37.05 30.51 -33.76
CA GLU A 50 37.92 31.36 -32.94
C GLU A 50 38.36 32.57 -33.75
N SER A 51 38.14 33.75 -33.24
CA SER A 51 38.59 35.00 -33.82
C SER A 51 39.27 35.84 -32.74
N VAL A 52 40.08 36.78 -33.18
CA VAL A 52 40.76 37.74 -32.29
C VAL A 52 40.22 39.16 -32.64
N ASP A 53 39.72 39.88 -31.67
CA ASP A 53 39.27 41.24 -31.89
C ASP A 53 40.44 42.20 -32.11
N ALA A 54 40.13 43.44 -32.47
CA ALA A 54 41.14 44.48 -32.72
C ALA A 54 42.00 44.82 -31.51
N SER A 55 41.66 44.33 -30.30
CA SER A 55 42.41 44.49 -29.07
C SER A 55 43.29 43.28 -28.73
N GLY A 56 43.26 42.25 -29.58
CA GLY A 56 44.00 40.98 -29.34
C GLY A 56 43.29 39.99 -28.40
N LYS A 57 42.03 40.25 -28.07
CA LYS A 57 41.24 39.34 -27.21
C LYS A 57 40.62 38.24 -28.07
N LYS A 58 40.82 37.00 -27.65
CA LYS A 58 40.17 35.83 -28.28
C LYS A 58 38.69 35.92 -28.09
N ILE A 59 37.93 35.84 -29.16
CA ILE A 59 36.48 35.71 -29.19
C ILE A 59 36.15 34.36 -29.79
N GLU A 60 35.42 33.59 -29.08
CA GLU A 60 34.88 32.32 -29.53
C GLU A 60 33.42 32.55 -29.93
N ALA A 61 33.09 32.38 -31.19
CA ALA A 61 31.74 32.48 -31.69
C ALA A 61 31.31 31.10 -32.22
N THR A 62 30.25 30.59 -31.67
CA THR A 62 29.63 29.35 -32.16
C THR A 62 28.53 29.72 -33.14
N ALA A 63 28.73 29.43 -34.42
CA ALA A 63 27.70 29.56 -35.44
C ALA A 63 27.08 28.19 -35.73
N VAL A 64 25.77 28.12 -35.74
CA VAL A 64 25.03 26.98 -36.27
C VAL A 64 24.88 27.21 -37.77
N THR A 65 25.48 26.37 -38.58
CA THR A 65 25.54 26.54 -40.06
C THR A 65 24.25 26.14 -40.76
N ASP A 66 23.16 25.89 -40.00
CA ASP A 66 21.90 25.47 -40.56
C ASP A 66 20.81 26.55 -40.46
N THR A 67 19.90 26.53 -41.43
CA THR A 67 18.74 27.42 -41.50
C THR A 67 17.57 26.90 -40.67
N ALA A 68 17.82 26.04 -39.74
CA ALA A 68 16.81 25.56 -38.78
C ALA A 68 16.32 26.74 -37.89
N ILE A 69 15.04 26.84 -37.75
CA ILE A 69 14.36 27.83 -36.92
C ILE A 69 14.12 27.24 -35.55
N GLU A 70 14.47 27.96 -34.52
CA GLU A 70 14.05 27.61 -33.17
C GLU A 70 12.57 27.96 -33.00
N ALA A 71 11.76 26.97 -32.60
CA ALA A 71 10.35 27.13 -32.36
C ALA A 71 10.00 26.71 -30.94
N GLN A 72 9.18 27.50 -30.26
CA GLN A 72 8.70 27.26 -28.92
C GLN A 72 7.39 26.48 -28.99
N TRP A 73 7.23 25.49 -28.12
CA TRP A 73 5.99 24.73 -28.05
C TRP A 73 4.79 25.58 -27.64
N ARG A 74 3.70 25.40 -28.38
CA ARG A 74 2.40 25.94 -28.06
C ARG A 74 1.38 24.85 -28.01
N PRO A 75 0.82 24.51 -26.80
CA PRO A 75 -0.17 23.46 -26.67
C PRO A 75 -1.43 23.76 -27.49
N VAL A 76 -2.11 22.71 -27.93
CA VAL A 76 -3.39 22.82 -28.64
C VAL A 76 -4.48 23.33 -27.72
N ASP A 77 -4.44 22.89 -26.46
CA ASP A 77 -5.34 23.32 -25.41
C ASP A 77 -4.62 23.40 -24.05
N SER A 78 -5.32 23.86 -23.03
CA SER A 78 -4.78 24.06 -21.69
C SER A 78 -4.55 22.75 -20.90
N SER A 79 -4.97 21.60 -21.42
CA SER A 79 -4.81 20.31 -20.76
C SER A 79 -3.40 19.73 -20.91
N TRP A 80 -2.59 20.29 -21.80
CA TRP A 80 -1.24 19.85 -22.03
C TRP A 80 -0.26 20.60 -21.13
N SER A 81 0.48 19.90 -20.31
CA SER A 81 1.46 20.49 -19.39
C SER A 81 2.91 20.32 -19.81
N THR A 82 3.20 19.37 -20.70
CA THR A 82 4.54 19.15 -21.26
C THR A 82 4.46 18.99 -22.76
N ALA A 83 5.49 19.50 -23.45
CA ALA A 83 5.62 19.32 -24.89
C ALA A 83 5.80 17.82 -25.21
N PRO A 84 5.08 17.31 -26.22
CA PRO A 84 5.25 15.94 -26.69
C PRO A 84 6.69 15.70 -27.19
N ASP A 85 7.17 14.50 -27.03
CA ASP A 85 8.51 14.10 -27.45
C ASP A 85 8.52 13.87 -28.97
N VAL A 86 8.98 14.86 -29.71
CA VAL A 86 9.10 14.81 -31.16
C VAL A 86 10.52 14.42 -31.58
N GLN A 87 10.61 13.58 -32.61
CA GLN A 87 11.87 13.08 -33.12
C GLN A 87 12.26 13.76 -34.44
N ARG A 88 13.55 13.70 -34.74
CA ARG A 88 14.06 14.17 -36.02
C ARG A 88 13.30 13.57 -37.20
N GLY A 89 13.00 14.40 -38.20
CA GLY A 89 12.24 14.01 -39.39
C GLY A 89 10.74 14.06 -39.26
N GLU A 90 10.21 14.29 -38.05
CA GLU A 90 8.77 14.46 -37.87
C GLU A 90 8.28 15.81 -38.37
N VAL A 91 7.03 15.81 -38.87
CA VAL A 91 6.39 17.02 -39.36
C VAL A 91 5.55 17.64 -38.26
N VAL A 92 5.80 18.92 -38.00
CA VAL A 92 5.07 19.74 -37.04
C VAL A 92 4.42 20.90 -37.71
N GLU A 93 3.35 21.46 -37.16
CA GLU A 93 2.81 22.73 -37.58
C GLU A 93 3.61 23.88 -36.94
N LEU A 94 4.01 24.83 -37.73
CA LEU A 94 4.66 26.07 -37.30
C LEU A 94 3.67 27.22 -37.39
N ILE A 95 3.63 28.04 -36.35
CA ILE A 95 2.77 29.20 -36.23
C ILE A 95 3.65 30.43 -35.95
N ARG A 96 3.45 31.51 -36.71
CA ARG A 96 4.06 32.81 -36.46
C ARG A 96 2.98 33.86 -36.42
N TYR A 97 3.03 34.74 -35.45
CA TYR A 97 2.18 35.91 -35.38
C TYR A 97 2.90 37.09 -36.08
N ALA A 98 2.18 37.90 -36.87
CA ALA A 98 2.66 38.79 -37.90
C ALA A 98 3.96 39.56 -37.63
N ASP A 99 4.09 40.17 -36.48
CA ASP A 99 5.21 41.06 -36.15
C ASP A 99 6.23 40.44 -35.20
N MET A 100 6.06 39.12 -34.85
CA MET A 100 6.96 38.43 -33.95
C MET A 100 8.04 37.64 -34.70
N ASN A 101 9.26 37.74 -34.24
CA ASN A 101 10.35 36.88 -34.72
C ASN A 101 10.34 35.47 -34.09
N THR A 102 9.33 35.19 -33.24
CA THR A 102 9.20 33.92 -32.53
C THR A 102 8.29 32.98 -33.31
N TYR A 103 8.77 31.79 -33.55
CA TYR A 103 7.99 30.69 -34.07
C TYR A 103 7.49 29.81 -32.95
N TYR A 104 6.25 29.36 -33.11
CA TYR A 104 5.65 28.37 -32.23
C TYR A 104 5.42 27.10 -33.01
N TRP A 105 5.54 25.95 -32.33
CA TRP A 105 5.25 24.66 -32.94
C TRP A 105 4.17 23.91 -32.15
N ARG A 106 3.46 23.05 -32.83
CA ARG A 106 2.58 22.06 -32.26
C ARG A 106 2.58 20.80 -33.11
N GLU A 107 2.22 19.69 -32.50
CA GLU A 107 2.05 18.44 -33.22
C GLU A 107 0.85 18.53 -34.19
N ARG A 108 0.92 17.82 -35.31
CA ARG A 108 -0.17 17.80 -36.31
C ARG A 108 -1.39 17.02 -35.83
N GLY A 109 -1.24 16.04 -34.95
CA GLY A 109 -2.31 15.18 -34.47
C GLY A 109 -2.76 14.06 -35.43
N ASP A 110 -2.25 14.08 -36.67
CA ASP A 110 -2.57 13.12 -37.73
C ASP A 110 -1.49 12.05 -37.95
N GLY A 111 -0.46 12.06 -37.13
CA GLY A 111 0.61 11.08 -37.18
C GLY A 111 0.12 9.69 -36.79
N ALA A 112 0.32 8.72 -37.69
CA ALA A 112 0.06 7.30 -37.41
C ALA A 112 1.03 6.72 -36.38
N VAL A 113 2.01 7.51 -35.94
CA VAL A 113 3.05 7.09 -35.00
C VAL A 113 2.49 7.14 -33.59
N ALA A 114 2.81 6.09 -32.85
CA ALA A 114 2.38 5.86 -31.51
C ALA A 114 2.55 7.08 -30.58
N ARG A 115 1.70 7.14 -29.55
CA ARG A 115 1.77 8.13 -28.49
C ARG A 115 3.19 8.27 -27.96
N ARG A 116 3.60 9.49 -27.77
CA ARG A 116 4.95 9.87 -27.33
C ARG A 116 4.98 10.07 -25.82
N LEU A 117 6.17 10.22 -25.30
CA LEU A 117 6.34 10.66 -23.92
C LEU A 117 5.75 12.09 -23.80
N GLU A 118 4.66 12.20 -23.09
CA GLU A 118 3.94 13.44 -22.86
C GLU A 118 3.24 13.40 -21.49
N THR A 119 2.89 14.55 -20.97
CA THR A 119 2.05 14.67 -19.78
C THR A 119 0.84 15.52 -20.11
N LYS A 120 -0.33 14.93 -19.97
CA LYS A 120 -1.62 15.64 -20.07
C LYS A 120 -2.20 15.80 -18.68
N ARG A 121 -2.70 17.01 -18.41
CA ARG A 121 -3.27 17.35 -17.12
C ARG A 121 -4.57 18.10 -17.31
N LEU A 122 -5.69 17.48 -16.96
CA LEU A 122 -6.97 18.15 -16.88
C LEU A 122 -7.13 18.76 -15.48
N LEU A 123 -7.38 20.04 -15.42
CA LEU A 123 -7.54 20.80 -14.20
C LEU A 123 -8.90 21.50 -14.21
N VAL A 124 -9.73 21.29 -13.20
CA VAL A 124 -11.06 21.86 -13.09
C VAL A 124 -11.26 22.42 -11.68
N SER A 125 -11.65 23.68 -11.58
CA SER A 125 -12.06 24.27 -10.30
C SER A 125 -13.40 24.96 -10.43
N ALA A 126 -14.26 24.80 -9.43
CA ALA A 126 -15.49 25.57 -9.30
C ALA A 126 -15.25 26.96 -8.66
N ASN A 127 -14.11 27.17 -8.03
CA ASN A 127 -13.74 28.42 -7.41
C ASN A 127 -13.12 29.34 -8.45
N ARG A 128 -13.78 30.46 -8.75
CA ARG A 128 -13.32 31.47 -9.71
C ARG A 128 -12.05 32.18 -9.25
N GLU A 129 -11.76 32.20 -7.97
CA GLU A 129 -10.63 32.89 -7.35
C GLU A 129 -9.45 31.94 -7.07
N ALA A 130 -9.50 30.73 -7.59
CA ALA A 130 -8.51 29.68 -7.28
C ALA A 130 -7.08 30.01 -7.74
N GLY A 131 -6.85 31.10 -8.46
CA GLY A 131 -5.52 31.53 -8.88
C GLY A 131 -4.88 30.60 -9.91
N ILE A 132 -3.56 30.38 -9.78
CA ILE A 132 -2.82 29.51 -10.70
C ILE A 132 -3.25 28.06 -10.48
N PRO A 133 -3.63 27.33 -11.54
CA PRO A 133 -4.02 25.92 -11.44
C PRO A 133 -2.95 25.04 -10.80
N SER A 134 -3.33 24.36 -9.75
CA SER A 134 -2.47 23.42 -9.01
C SER A 134 -3.30 22.25 -8.44
N PRO A 135 -2.68 21.14 -8.03
CA PRO A 135 -3.37 20.06 -7.34
C PRO A 135 -4.04 20.46 -6.02
N ASP A 136 -3.67 21.61 -5.45
CA ASP A 136 -4.26 22.10 -4.20
C ASP A 136 -5.49 22.97 -4.43
N THR A 137 -5.63 23.53 -5.63
CA THR A 137 -6.71 24.47 -5.97
C THR A 137 -7.70 23.91 -6.99
N HIS A 138 -7.36 22.80 -7.64
CA HIS A 138 -8.16 22.21 -8.72
C HIS A 138 -8.29 20.69 -8.55
N TYR A 139 -9.40 20.14 -9.03
CA TYR A 139 -9.47 18.73 -9.35
C TYR A 139 -8.55 18.44 -10.52
N MET A 140 -7.76 17.39 -10.43
CA MET A 140 -6.77 17.08 -11.45
C MET A 140 -6.89 15.63 -11.91
N ILE A 141 -6.82 15.43 -13.21
CA ILE A 141 -6.52 14.14 -13.82
C ILE A 141 -5.24 14.31 -14.62
N GLU A 142 -4.21 13.59 -14.25
CA GLU A 142 -2.92 13.61 -14.95
C GLU A 142 -2.59 12.24 -15.51
N ILE A 143 -2.22 12.20 -16.78
CA ILE A 143 -1.68 11.02 -17.44
C ILE A 143 -0.29 11.40 -17.93
N SER A 144 0.74 10.75 -17.41
CA SER A 144 2.14 11.08 -17.71
C SER A 144 2.90 9.87 -18.23
N GLY A 145 3.30 9.91 -19.50
CA GLY A 145 4.28 9.00 -20.07
C GLY A 145 5.67 9.22 -19.48
N HIS A 146 6.02 10.44 -19.08
CA HIS A 146 7.33 10.77 -18.51
C HIS A 146 7.55 10.12 -17.15
N THR A 147 6.53 10.12 -16.28
CA THR A 147 6.61 9.51 -14.94
C THR A 147 6.12 8.07 -14.91
N GLY A 148 5.49 7.60 -16.00
CA GLY A 148 4.87 6.28 -16.05
C GLY A 148 3.70 6.14 -15.06
N ALA A 149 2.96 7.22 -14.82
CA ALA A 149 1.90 7.24 -13.81
C ALA A 149 0.61 7.92 -14.31
N ILE A 150 -0.51 7.53 -13.69
CA ILE A 150 -1.79 8.20 -13.79
C ILE A 150 -2.17 8.65 -12.39
N ASN A 151 -2.50 9.94 -12.24
CA ASN A 151 -2.89 10.54 -10.99
C ASN A 151 -4.27 11.18 -11.11
N ILE A 152 -5.13 10.95 -10.14
CA ILE A 152 -6.41 11.63 -9.98
C ILE A 152 -6.42 12.23 -8.59
N THR A 153 -6.66 13.54 -8.49
CA THR A 153 -6.71 14.22 -7.19
C THR A 153 -7.90 15.17 -7.12
N THR A 154 -8.51 15.26 -5.96
CA THR A 154 -9.46 16.31 -5.62
C THR A 154 -8.76 17.44 -4.88
N SER A 155 -9.43 18.56 -4.64
CA SER A 155 -8.92 19.69 -3.86
C SER A 155 -9.85 20.00 -2.69
N LYS A 156 -9.40 20.86 -1.79
CA LYS A 156 -10.22 21.43 -0.71
C LYS A 156 -10.53 22.91 -0.91
N ALA A 157 -10.23 23.44 -2.10
CA ALA A 157 -10.32 24.88 -2.38
C ALA A 157 -11.76 25.43 -2.43
N ASN A 158 -12.75 24.56 -2.53
CA ASN A 158 -14.17 24.95 -2.58
C ASN A 158 -14.93 24.62 -1.28
N GLY A 159 -14.23 24.22 -0.21
CA GLY A 159 -14.81 23.81 1.08
C GLY A 159 -15.10 22.32 1.21
N GLU A 160 -14.49 21.49 0.38
CA GLU A 160 -14.55 20.03 0.48
C GLU A 160 -13.94 19.55 1.81
N ILE A 161 -14.51 18.49 2.37
CA ILE A 161 -14.09 17.94 3.68
C ILE A 161 -12.69 17.32 3.58
N SER A 162 -12.43 16.59 2.50
CA SER A 162 -11.16 15.87 2.31
C SER A 162 -10.64 16.00 0.90
N LYS A 163 -9.32 15.92 0.75
CA LYS A 163 -8.64 15.78 -0.53
C LYS A 163 -8.34 14.29 -0.76
N TYR A 164 -8.86 13.74 -1.85
CA TYR A 164 -8.63 12.36 -2.23
C TYR A 164 -7.60 12.26 -3.35
N HIS A 165 -6.88 11.15 -3.37
CA HIS A 165 -5.97 10.84 -4.47
C HIS A 165 -6.09 9.37 -4.89
N ILE A 166 -5.89 9.13 -6.20
CA ILE A 166 -5.69 7.82 -6.79
C ILE A 166 -4.42 7.92 -7.63
N THR A 167 -3.48 7.04 -7.40
CA THR A 167 -2.25 6.95 -8.18
C THR A 167 -2.06 5.54 -8.70
N LEU A 168 -1.92 5.41 -10.02
CA LEU A 168 -1.49 4.20 -10.70
C LEU A 168 -0.05 4.44 -11.17
N ASN A 169 0.92 3.99 -10.41
CA ASN A 169 2.34 4.19 -10.69
C ASN A 169 2.91 2.93 -11.35
N GLY A 170 2.84 2.87 -12.68
CA GLY A 170 3.38 1.73 -13.45
C GLY A 170 4.90 1.63 -13.35
N ALA A 171 5.62 2.75 -13.30
CA ALA A 171 7.07 2.77 -13.17
C ALA A 171 7.54 2.28 -11.79
N GLY A 172 6.83 2.62 -10.73
CA GLY A 172 7.12 2.17 -9.37
C GLY A 172 6.49 0.84 -9.00
N GLY A 173 5.52 0.34 -9.80
CA GLY A 173 4.82 -0.92 -9.52
C GLY A 173 3.82 -0.81 -8.37
N ALA A 174 3.20 0.37 -8.16
CA ALA A 174 2.31 0.61 -7.03
C ALA A 174 0.97 1.24 -7.46
N ILE A 175 -0.08 0.92 -6.71
CA ILE A 175 -1.38 1.57 -6.77
C ILE A 175 -1.70 2.09 -5.38
N SER A 176 -2.09 3.36 -5.28
CA SER A 176 -2.58 3.95 -4.04
C SER A 176 -3.91 4.67 -4.24
N LEU A 177 -4.78 4.57 -3.27
CA LEU A 177 -6.00 5.36 -3.14
C LEU A 177 -6.05 5.82 -1.69
N GLY A 178 -6.22 7.10 -1.46
CA GLY A 178 -6.24 7.61 -0.10
C GLY A 178 -6.79 9.03 -0.01
N ASP A 179 -6.72 9.57 1.19
CA ASP A 179 -7.08 10.94 1.49
C ASP A 179 -5.95 11.68 2.22
N ASP A 180 -6.17 12.96 2.51
CA ASP A 180 -5.21 13.81 3.23
C ASP A 180 -5.24 13.59 4.77
N GLU A 181 -6.14 12.75 5.28
CA GLU A 181 -6.23 12.37 6.69
C GLU A 181 -5.42 11.10 7.01
N GLY A 182 -4.98 10.36 6.00
CA GLY A 182 -4.17 9.16 6.15
C GLY A 182 -4.93 7.84 6.01
N ASN A 183 -6.19 7.88 5.53
CA ASN A 183 -6.88 6.67 5.08
C ASN A 183 -6.29 6.22 3.74
N GLU A 184 -5.96 4.94 3.61
CA GLU A 184 -5.23 4.43 2.46
C GLU A 184 -5.66 3.01 2.08
N PHE A 185 -5.77 2.79 0.79
CA PHE A 185 -5.64 1.47 0.16
C PHE A 185 -4.37 1.49 -0.70
N TYR A 186 -3.49 0.53 -0.48
CA TYR A 186 -2.19 0.45 -1.14
C TYR A 186 -1.89 -0.94 -1.65
N LEU A 187 -1.39 -1.02 -2.89
CA LEU A 187 -0.90 -2.25 -3.50
C LEU A 187 0.49 -1.98 -4.06
N GLU A 188 1.45 -2.83 -3.77
CA GLU A 188 2.79 -2.78 -4.31
C GLU A 188 3.22 -4.14 -4.84
N THR A 189 3.53 -4.19 -6.13
CA THR A 189 3.83 -5.44 -6.82
C THR A 189 5.20 -6.01 -6.42
N LYS A 190 6.19 -5.15 -6.26
CA LYS A 190 7.56 -5.57 -5.95
C LYS A 190 7.67 -6.25 -4.58
N GLU A 191 7.08 -5.64 -3.57
CA GLU A 191 7.06 -6.16 -2.20
C GLU A 191 5.89 -7.13 -1.96
N LYS A 192 5.04 -7.37 -2.98
CA LYS A 192 3.83 -8.19 -2.90
C LYS A 192 2.93 -7.78 -1.73
N LEU A 193 2.78 -6.47 -1.57
CA LEU A 193 2.08 -5.86 -0.44
C LEU A 193 0.70 -5.38 -0.86
N ILE A 194 -0.31 -5.72 -0.09
CA ILE A 194 -1.64 -5.14 -0.14
C ILE A 194 -1.99 -4.67 1.27
N ARG A 195 -2.37 -3.40 1.42
CA ARG A 195 -2.68 -2.80 2.71
C ARG A 195 -3.91 -1.89 2.62
N THR A 196 -4.76 -1.99 3.62
CA THR A 196 -5.76 -0.97 3.94
C THR A 196 -5.49 -0.43 5.33
N ARG A 197 -5.51 0.89 5.47
CA ARG A 197 -5.25 1.58 6.73
C ARG A 197 -6.22 2.74 6.89
N ASN A 198 -6.68 2.98 8.10
CA ASN A 198 -7.40 4.22 8.44
C ASN A 198 -6.45 5.26 9.07
N SER A 199 -6.94 6.49 9.19
CA SER A 199 -6.20 7.62 9.76
C SER A 199 -5.74 7.39 11.20
N SER A 200 -6.45 6.57 11.97
CA SER A 200 -6.11 6.23 13.36
C SER A 200 -5.04 5.14 13.45
N GLY A 201 -4.68 4.47 12.36
CA GLY A 201 -3.64 3.47 12.32
C GLY A 201 -4.10 2.01 12.35
N SER A 202 -5.41 1.74 12.46
CA SER A 202 -5.91 0.37 12.28
C SER A 202 -5.72 -0.06 10.84
N MET A 203 -5.25 -1.30 10.62
CA MET A 203 -4.90 -1.77 9.28
C MET A 203 -5.08 -3.26 9.08
N VAL A 204 -5.28 -3.63 7.82
CA VAL A 204 -5.12 -5.00 7.33
C VAL A 204 -4.02 -4.97 6.28
N GLU A 205 -3.01 -5.82 6.47
CA GLU A 205 -1.86 -5.90 5.59
C GLU A 205 -1.62 -7.36 5.17
N MET A 206 -1.45 -7.56 3.88
CA MET A 206 -1.04 -8.83 3.29
C MET A 206 0.30 -8.65 2.59
N SER A 207 1.28 -9.44 2.97
CA SER A 207 2.58 -9.52 2.29
C SER A 207 2.80 -10.92 1.71
N ASP A 208 3.96 -11.20 1.13
CA ASP A 208 4.26 -12.49 0.46
C ASP A 208 3.90 -13.73 1.33
N LYS A 209 4.13 -13.67 2.63
CA LYS A 209 3.98 -14.83 3.54
C LYS A 209 3.15 -14.55 4.80
N LYS A 210 2.61 -13.36 4.94
CA LYS A 210 1.99 -12.93 6.19
C LYS A 210 0.73 -12.10 5.93
N ILE A 211 -0.30 -12.36 6.73
CA ILE A 211 -1.45 -11.48 6.85
C ILE A 211 -1.48 -10.96 8.28
N GLY A 212 -1.48 -9.66 8.44
CA GLY A 212 -1.62 -8.99 9.73
C GLY A 212 -2.91 -8.19 9.78
N VAL A 213 -3.61 -8.27 10.90
CA VAL A 213 -4.73 -7.40 11.26
C VAL A 213 -4.32 -6.68 12.52
N PHE A 214 -4.32 -5.38 12.48
CA PHE A 214 -3.95 -4.53 13.60
C PHE A 214 -5.05 -3.50 13.84
N CYS A 215 -5.48 -3.36 15.07
CA CYS A 215 -6.43 -2.33 15.52
C CYS A 215 -5.96 -1.73 16.84
N LEU A 216 -6.34 -0.49 17.12
CA LEU A 216 -5.95 0.22 18.34
C LEU A 216 -6.84 -0.14 19.52
N GLU A 217 -8.08 -0.53 19.25
CA GLU A 217 -9.07 -0.83 20.27
C GLU A 217 -9.61 -2.25 20.06
N ASP A 218 -10.76 -2.42 19.46
CA ASP A 218 -11.46 -3.68 19.37
C ASP A 218 -11.33 -4.34 18.00
N LEU A 219 -11.02 -5.63 17.99
CA LEU A 219 -11.18 -6.50 16.83
C LEU A 219 -12.38 -7.40 17.03
N ILE A 220 -13.45 -7.20 16.28
CA ILE A 220 -14.69 -7.96 16.38
C ILE A 220 -14.82 -8.90 15.19
N LEU A 221 -14.86 -10.21 15.45
CA LEU A 221 -15.09 -11.26 14.44
C LEU A 221 -16.45 -11.91 14.68
N VAL A 222 -17.40 -11.69 13.79
CA VAL A 222 -18.76 -12.25 13.90
C VAL A 222 -19.08 -13.13 12.71
N GLY A 223 -19.38 -14.40 12.96
CA GLY A 223 -19.87 -15.33 11.95
C GLY A 223 -21.28 -15.80 12.30
N LYS A 224 -22.25 -15.66 11.40
CA LYS A 224 -23.63 -16.10 11.62
C LYS A 224 -23.72 -17.61 11.88
N GLU A 225 -22.91 -18.39 11.21
CA GLU A 225 -22.96 -19.85 11.29
C GLU A 225 -21.70 -20.46 11.93
N LYS A 226 -20.52 -20.02 11.46
CA LYS A 226 -19.26 -20.67 11.87
C LYS A 226 -18.06 -19.73 11.68
N ILE A 227 -17.14 -19.78 12.62
CA ILE A 227 -15.79 -19.27 12.52
C ILE A 227 -14.84 -20.46 12.63
N ILE A 228 -13.90 -20.62 11.70
CA ILE A 228 -12.90 -21.69 11.71
C ILE A 228 -11.52 -21.05 11.76
N MET A 229 -10.71 -21.46 12.73
CA MET A 229 -9.28 -21.18 12.77
C MET A 229 -8.53 -22.51 12.65
N GLN A 230 -7.69 -22.63 11.64
CA GLN A 230 -6.92 -23.86 11.39
C GLN A 230 -5.49 -23.50 10.99
N ALA A 231 -4.55 -24.01 11.72
CA ALA A 231 -3.12 -23.85 11.45
C ALA A 231 -2.35 -25.01 12.08
N GLU A 232 -1.10 -25.17 11.70
CA GLU A 232 -0.16 -26.05 12.39
C GLU A 232 0.01 -25.64 13.85
N ASN A 233 0.12 -24.33 14.11
CA ASN A 233 0.20 -23.76 15.45
C ASN A 233 -0.77 -22.58 15.58
N ILE A 234 -1.50 -22.52 16.68
CA ILE A 234 -2.38 -21.40 17.05
C ILE A 234 -1.95 -20.93 18.44
N LEU A 235 -1.58 -19.65 18.53
CA LEU A 235 -1.28 -18.96 19.79
C LEU A 235 -2.37 -17.93 20.07
N ILE A 236 -2.95 -17.97 21.27
CA ILE A 236 -3.89 -16.97 21.76
C ILE A 236 -3.32 -16.41 23.06
N GLU A 237 -3.06 -15.12 23.09
CA GLU A 237 -2.46 -14.43 24.22
C GLU A 237 -3.36 -13.25 24.63
N ALA A 238 -3.65 -13.15 25.92
CA ALA A 238 -4.35 -12.02 26.52
C ALA A 238 -3.56 -11.54 27.74
N THR A 239 -3.34 -10.23 27.87
CA THR A 239 -2.61 -9.66 29.00
C THR A 239 -3.42 -9.62 30.29
N GLU A 240 -4.74 -9.59 30.17
CA GLU A 240 -5.64 -9.51 31.33
C GLU A 240 -6.57 -10.72 31.37
N ASN A 241 -7.52 -10.84 30.47
CA ASN A 241 -8.56 -11.86 30.55
C ASN A 241 -8.74 -12.58 29.20
N LEU A 242 -8.88 -13.88 29.25
CA LEU A 242 -9.39 -14.70 28.15
C LEU A 242 -10.69 -15.34 28.61
N GLU A 243 -11.82 -14.98 28.01
CA GLU A 243 -13.13 -15.52 28.31
C GLU A 243 -13.64 -16.36 27.13
N VAL A 244 -14.13 -17.58 27.43
CA VAL A 244 -14.68 -18.50 26.43
C VAL A 244 -16.02 -18.99 26.92
N GLU A 245 -17.10 -18.60 26.23
CA GLU A 245 -18.46 -18.97 26.57
C GLU A 245 -19.13 -19.77 25.43
N ALA A 246 -19.89 -20.79 25.77
CA ALA A 246 -20.70 -21.53 24.82
C ALA A 246 -22.03 -21.98 25.46
N GLY A 247 -23.15 -21.66 24.80
CA GLY A 247 -24.49 -22.02 25.28
C GLY A 247 -24.78 -23.53 25.39
N LYS A 248 -23.97 -24.41 24.76
CA LYS A 248 -24.18 -25.86 24.78
C LYS A 248 -22.94 -26.65 25.18
N ARG A 249 -21.81 -26.42 24.54
CA ARG A 249 -20.63 -27.27 24.72
C ARG A 249 -19.34 -26.58 24.36
N ILE A 250 -18.33 -26.71 25.19
CA ILE A 250 -16.93 -26.49 24.89
C ILE A 250 -16.24 -27.86 24.82
N ALA A 251 -15.55 -28.18 23.72
CA ALA A 251 -14.78 -29.41 23.59
C ALA A 251 -13.32 -29.03 23.31
N LEU A 252 -12.41 -29.48 24.17
CA LEU A 252 -10.98 -29.37 24.03
C LEU A 252 -10.39 -30.77 23.88
N THR A 253 -9.69 -31.04 22.80
CA THR A 253 -9.09 -32.33 22.51
C THR A 253 -7.62 -32.14 22.15
N ALA A 254 -6.74 -32.79 22.85
CA ALA A 254 -5.31 -32.83 22.57
C ALA A 254 -4.87 -34.27 22.32
N GLY A 255 -4.07 -34.51 21.27
CA GLY A 255 -3.59 -35.85 20.92
C GLY A 255 -2.54 -36.39 21.89
N ALA A 256 -1.77 -35.54 22.55
CA ALA A 256 -0.70 -35.92 23.44
C ALA A 256 -0.90 -35.39 24.86
N ARG A 257 -1.07 -34.09 25.04
CA ARG A 257 -1.08 -33.48 26.37
C ARG A 257 -1.96 -32.23 26.38
N PHE A 258 -2.69 -32.02 27.45
CA PHE A 258 -3.44 -30.81 27.77
C PHE A 258 -2.96 -30.27 29.11
N ASP A 259 -2.30 -29.12 29.12
CA ASP A 259 -1.77 -28.46 30.29
C ASP A 259 -2.63 -27.29 30.73
N THR A 260 -2.89 -27.20 32.01
CA THR A 260 -3.57 -26.06 32.63
C THR A 260 -2.78 -25.63 33.86
N THR A 261 -2.31 -24.42 33.91
CA THR A 261 -1.53 -23.87 35.02
C THR A 261 -2.17 -22.60 35.52
N ALA A 262 -2.60 -22.55 36.75
CA ALA A 262 -3.10 -21.37 37.42
C ALA A 262 -2.95 -21.52 38.92
N PRO A 263 -2.85 -20.41 39.71
CA PRO A 263 -2.89 -20.49 41.19
C PRO A 263 -4.15 -21.18 41.72
N ILE A 264 -5.27 -21.01 41.03
CA ILE A 264 -6.57 -21.64 41.34
C ILE A 264 -7.17 -22.18 40.05
N ILE A 265 -7.56 -23.44 40.01
CA ILE A 265 -8.39 -24.02 38.97
C ILE A 265 -9.73 -24.37 39.58
N ALA A 266 -10.79 -23.62 39.28
CA ALA A 266 -12.12 -23.88 39.77
C ALA A 266 -12.95 -24.62 38.72
N LEU A 267 -13.44 -25.80 39.06
CA LEU A 267 -14.33 -26.62 38.23
C LEU A 267 -15.68 -26.76 38.95
N ASN A 268 -16.70 -26.11 38.43
CA ASN A 268 -18.04 -26.10 39.02
C ASN A 268 -18.96 -27.05 38.22
N GLY A 269 -19.45 -28.09 38.85
CA GLY A 269 -20.31 -29.09 38.24
C GLY A 269 -19.87 -30.52 38.51
N ALA A 270 -20.51 -31.49 37.85
CA ALA A 270 -20.08 -32.87 37.92
C ALA A 270 -18.81 -33.09 37.09
N ILE A 271 -17.76 -33.62 37.69
CA ILE A 271 -16.48 -33.90 37.04
C ILE A 271 -16.40 -35.43 36.80
N GLN A 272 -16.24 -35.84 35.56
CA GLN A 272 -16.00 -37.21 35.17
C GLN A 272 -14.57 -37.39 34.68
N LEU A 273 -13.79 -38.21 35.38
CA LEU A 273 -12.41 -38.53 35.02
C LEU A 273 -12.33 -40.03 34.62
N ASN A 274 -11.91 -40.29 33.38
CA ASN A 274 -11.81 -41.65 32.83
C ASN A 274 -10.38 -42.20 32.87
N GLY A 275 -9.56 -41.73 33.77
CA GLY A 275 -8.17 -42.14 33.96
C GLY A 275 -7.71 -42.01 35.39
N PRO A 276 -6.49 -42.42 35.70
CA PRO A 276 -5.93 -42.28 37.04
C PRO A 276 -5.73 -40.82 37.40
N ILE A 277 -5.92 -40.47 38.66
CA ILE A 277 -5.58 -39.17 39.23
C ILE A 277 -4.23 -39.34 39.95
N SER A 278 -3.23 -38.60 39.51
CA SER A 278 -1.94 -38.51 40.17
C SER A 278 -1.71 -37.09 40.63
N GLN A 279 -1.33 -36.92 41.88
CA GLN A 279 -0.88 -35.64 42.43
C GLN A 279 0.64 -35.72 42.62
N GLU A 280 1.38 -35.00 41.79
CA GLU A 280 2.82 -34.88 41.94
C GLU A 280 3.12 -33.51 42.59
N THR A 281 3.59 -33.54 43.82
CA THR A 281 4.02 -32.33 44.52
C THR A 281 5.45 -32.45 44.99
N THR A 282 6.22 -31.42 44.91
CA THR A 282 7.58 -31.31 45.48
C THR A 282 7.53 -30.86 46.93
N ASP A 283 6.36 -30.43 47.41
CA ASP A 283 6.16 -29.93 48.76
C ASP A 283 5.10 -30.76 49.45
N SER A 284 5.37 -31.27 50.66
CA SER A 284 4.55 -32.18 51.45
C SER A 284 3.34 -31.53 52.12
N ASN A 285 3.10 -30.22 51.91
CA ASN A 285 2.06 -29.46 52.63
C ASN A 285 0.73 -29.28 51.86
N TYR A 286 0.48 -30.10 50.86
CA TYR A 286 -0.79 -30.01 50.11
C TYR A 286 -1.74 -31.17 50.50
N ASP A 287 -2.88 -30.81 51.06
CA ASP A 287 -3.95 -31.71 51.43
C ASP A 287 -5.03 -31.84 50.35
N ALA A 288 -5.53 -33.04 50.11
CA ALA A 288 -6.76 -33.27 49.36
C ALA A 288 -7.94 -33.25 50.32
N THR A 289 -8.75 -32.21 50.38
CA THR A 289 -9.96 -32.15 51.20
C THR A 289 -11.18 -32.49 50.36
N LEU A 290 -11.85 -33.58 50.71
CA LEU A 290 -13.10 -34.02 50.06
C LEU A 290 -14.28 -33.80 51.05
N LYS A 291 -15.22 -32.92 50.67
CA LYS A 291 -16.46 -32.71 51.42
C LYS A 291 -17.57 -33.60 50.85
N GLY A 292 -17.93 -34.64 51.52
CA GLY A 292 -18.94 -35.61 51.09
C GLY A 292 -18.53 -37.05 51.28
N THR A 293 -19.29 -37.99 50.72
CA THR A 293 -19.00 -39.39 50.78
C THR A 293 -18.04 -39.81 49.69
N VAL A 294 -16.95 -40.51 50.05
CA VAL A 294 -16.04 -41.15 49.09
C VAL A 294 -16.44 -42.62 48.97
N THR A 295 -16.88 -43.05 47.80
CA THR A 295 -17.19 -44.46 47.52
C THR A 295 -16.12 -45.04 46.61
N THR A 296 -15.45 -46.07 47.04
CA THR A 296 -14.46 -46.80 46.23
C THR A 296 -14.98 -48.20 45.95
N THR A 297 -14.77 -48.76 44.75
CA THR A 297 -15.25 -50.08 44.34
C THR A 297 -14.26 -51.14 44.63
N VAL A 298 -12.99 -50.84 44.92
CA VAL A 298 -11.93 -51.80 45.15
C VAL A 298 -11.33 -51.62 46.54
N ASP A 299 -10.58 -50.55 46.76
CA ASP A 299 -9.88 -50.32 48.04
C ASP A 299 -9.39 -48.91 48.18
N VAL A 300 -9.07 -48.47 49.37
CA VAL A 300 -8.29 -47.22 49.66
C VAL A 300 -7.02 -47.70 50.39
N ILE A 301 -5.87 -47.35 49.85
CA ILE A 301 -4.56 -47.74 50.46
C ILE A 301 -3.90 -46.41 50.95
N ALA A 302 -3.67 -46.32 52.25
CA ALA A 302 -2.96 -45.26 52.91
C ALA A 302 -1.64 -45.73 53.49
N ALA A 303 -0.49 -45.18 53.08
CA ALA A 303 0.86 -45.58 53.53
C ALA A 303 1.09 -47.15 53.48
N GLY A 304 0.58 -47.78 52.43
CA GLY A 304 0.70 -49.20 52.23
C GLY A 304 -0.30 -50.12 53.04
N VAL A 305 -1.21 -49.48 53.80
CA VAL A 305 -2.26 -50.14 54.56
C VAL A 305 -3.59 -50.14 53.84
N SER A 306 -4.15 -51.29 53.50
CA SER A 306 -5.48 -51.45 52.88
C SER A 306 -6.58 -51.11 53.88
N LEU A 307 -7.52 -50.24 53.51
CA LEU A 307 -8.68 -49.89 54.33
C LEU A 307 -9.59 -51.12 54.47
N VAL A 308 -9.70 -51.94 53.42
CA VAL A 308 -10.62 -53.13 53.36
C VAL A 308 -9.96 -54.35 53.97
N LYS A 309 -8.66 -54.52 53.85
CA LYS A 309 -7.96 -55.82 54.17
C LYS A 309 -6.92 -55.73 55.32
N HIS A 310 -6.80 -54.59 56.01
CA HIS A 310 -5.80 -54.47 57.07
C HIS A 310 -6.18 -55.33 58.30
N PRO A 311 -5.23 -56.13 58.84
CA PRO A 311 -5.47 -56.88 60.04
C PRO A 311 -5.25 -55.98 61.27
N HIS A 312 -6.05 -56.27 62.32
CA HIS A 312 -5.83 -55.74 63.67
C HIS A 312 -5.10 -56.79 64.53
N LYS A 313 -3.95 -56.37 65.07
CA LYS A 313 -3.20 -57.24 66.01
C LYS A 313 -3.70 -57.04 67.42
N GLY A 314 -3.88 -58.18 68.21
CA GLY A 314 -4.24 -58.13 69.61
C GLY A 314 -5.74 -57.95 69.86
N VAL A 315 -6.58 -58.20 68.87
CA VAL A 315 -8.04 -58.14 69.00
C VAL A 315 -8.59 -59.59 68.89
N GLU A 316 -9.29 -60.03 69.91
CA GLU A 316 -10.06 -61.22 69.85
C GLU A 316 -11.36 -61.04 69.10
N ARG A 317 -11.77 -62.04 68.33
CA ARG A 317 -13.02 -61.95 67.53
C ARG A 317 -14.21 -62.17 68.48
N GLY A 318 -14.95 -61.07 68.77
CA GLY A 318 -16.21 -61.13 69.46
C GLY A 318 -17.37 -61.57 68.58
N ASN A 319 -18.51 -61.88 69.20
CA ASN A 319 -19.72 -62.25 68.47
C ASN A 319 -20.59 -61.07 68.01
N ASP A 320 -20.26 -59.86 68.45
CA ASP A 320 -21.00 -58.61 68.16
C ASP A 320 -20.22 -57.65 67.25
N GLU A 321 -20.96 -56.87 66.57
CA GLU A 321 -20.35 -55.78 65.74
C GLU A 321 -19.75 -54.68 66.61
N SER A 322 -18.61 -54.13 66.23
CA SER A 322 -18.05 -52.97 66.91
C SER A 322 -18.93 -51.70 66.65
N GLY A 323 -19.09 -50.88 67.66
CA GLY A 323 -19.78 -49.64 67.53
C GLY A 323 -19.18 -48.73 66.45
N ALA A 324 -19.89 -47.70 66.01
CA ALA A 324 -19.39 -46.75 65.03
C ALA A 324 -18.08 -46.12 65.46
N PRO A 325 -17.15 -45.79 64.55
CA PRO A 325 -15.89 -45.14 64.85
C PRO A 325 -16.15 -43.78 65.53
N VAL A 326 -15.51 -43.54 66.64
CA VAL A 326 -15.56 -42.18 67.32
C VAL A 326 -14.61 -41.26 66.65
N PRO A 327 -15.08 -40.11 66.20
CA PRO A 327 -14.21 -39.09 65.60
C PRO A 327 -13.13 -38.66 66.60
N THR A 328 -11.86 -38.73 66.24
CA THR A 328 -10.81 -38.07 66.98
C THR A 328 -10.87 -36.56 66.72
N ALA A 329 -10.91 -35.77 67.79
CA ALA A 329 -10.97 -34.31 67.78
C ALA A 329 -9.74 -33.70 67.10
#